data_58330df5d37f5d71ac109bd7bed164ab
#
_entry.id   58330df5d37f5d71ac109bd7bed164ab
#
_cell.length_a   1.000
_cell.length_b   1.000
_cell.length_c   1.000
_cell.angle_alpha   90.00
_cell.angle_beta   90.00
_cell.angle_gamma   90.00
#
_symmetry.space_group_name_H-M   'P 1'
#
loop_
_entity.id
_entity.type
_entity.pdbx_description
1 polymer ?
#
loop_
_entity_poly.entity_id
_entity_poly.type
_entity_poly.pdbx_seq_one_letter_code
_entity_poly.pdbx_strand_id
1 'polypeptide(L)'
;MRDPDPIFTGLGEQEAWGVEDPRLSKLDDTFYMLYTAFGGRSWDDHRIAMASSQDLRTWKRHGIVLDESNKDAALLETKINGKYMLFHRRLPHIWCAFSDNLKEWHDHQIIMETIPNGWEENKIGLAGQPIATHQGYLMLYHAVDDQKTYRLGAALIDGENPTKVVRRLPQPILGPELAWEKAGHVPNVVFSCGQVIKDDFLYVYYGGADRVIGVAGIEMDKIIF
;
A
#
# COMPACT_ATOMS: atom_id res chain seq x y z
N MET A 1 3.85 -9.19 21.71
CA MET A 1 2.66 -9.03 22.58
C MET A 1 1.69 -8.13 21.85
N ARG A 2 0.40 -8.44 21.80
CA ARG A 2 -0.64 -7.59 21.21
C ARG A 2 -1.11 -6.62 22.29
N ASP A 3 -1.17 -5.31 21.98
CA ASP A 3 -1.79 -4.34 22.88
C ASP A 3 -3.29 -4.63 22.99
N PRO A 4 -3.90 -4.52 24.18
CA PRO A 4 -5.32 -4.82 24.38
C PRO A 4 -6.22 -3.81 23.66
N ASP A 5 -5.80 -2.56 23.57
CA ASP A 5 -6.54 -1.48 22.93
C ASP A 5 -5.87 -1.02 21.64
N PRO A 6 -6.63 -0.53 20.65
CA PRO A 6 -6.08 0.07 19.46
C PRO A 6 -5.24 1.31 19.80
N ILE A 7 -4.05 1.42 19.25
CA ILE A 7 -3.17 2.61 19.42
C ILE A 7 -3.57 3.77 18.50
N PHE A 8 -4.44 3.53 17.53
CA PHE A 8 -4.93 4.52 16.57
C PHE A 8 -6.38 4.20 16.19
N THR A 9 -7.28 5.15 16.38
CA THR A 9 -8.71 5.00 16.12
C THR A 9 -9.24 6.18 15.32
N GLY A 10 -10.39 6.07 14.70
CA GLY A 10 -11.01 7.15 13.95
C GLY A 10 -11.30 8.38 14.81
N LEU A 11 -11.18 9.56 14.21
CA LEU A 11 -11.44 10.86 14.84
C LEU A 11 -12.10 11.81 13.85
N GLY A 12 -13.23 12.40 14.25
CA GLY A 12 -13.98 13.35 13.43
C GLY A 12 -14.85 12.69 12.35
N GLU A 13 -15.48 13.53 11.53
CA GLU A 13 -16.50 13.09 10.57
C GLU A 13 -15.92 12.23 9.44
N GLN A 14 -14.73 12.59 8.94
CA GLN A 14 -14.08 11.87 7.83
C GLN A 14 -13.59 10.48 8.21
N GLU A 15 -13.45 10.19 9.51
CA GLU A 15 -13.01 8.89 10.04
C GLU A 15 -14.13 8.23 10.89
N ALA A 16 -15.37 8.70 10.75
CA ALA A 16 -16.49 8.26 11.61
C ALA A 16 -16.83 6.77 11.45
N TRP A 17 -16.50 6.16 10.32
CA TRP A 17 -16.72 4.72 10.06
C TRP A 17 -15.47 3.89 10.28
N GLY A 18 -14.31 4.53 10.47
CA GLY A 18 -13.06 3.87 10.81
C GLY A 18 -11.83 4.44 10.11
N VAL A 19 -10.72 3.81 10.43
CA VAL A 19 -9.41 4.00 9.79
C VAL A 19 -8.93 2.65 9.31
N GLU A 20 -8.50 2.57 8.05
CA GLU A 20 -8.20 1.31 7.38
C GLU A 20 -6.85 1.36 6.66
N ASP A 21 -6.32 0.18 6.37
CA ASP A 21 -5.23 -0.04 5.42
C ASP A 21 -3.97 0.81 5.69
N PRO A 22 -3.43 0.85 6.92
CA PRO A 22 -2.27 1.67 7.23
C PRO A 22 -1.02 1.15 6.50
N ARG A 23 -0.28 2.07 5.89
CA ARG A 23 1.02 1.82 5.27
C ARG A 23 2.05 2.71 5.90
N LEU A 24 3.11 2.09 6.39
CA LEU A 24 4.19 2.78 7.08
C LEU A 24 5.37 2.99 6.15
N SER A 25 5.91 4.20 6.16
CA SER A 25 7.17 4.54 5.49
C SER A 25 8.06 5.30 6.48
N LYS A 26 9.36 5.01 6.49
CA LYS A 26 10.31 5.70 7.34
C LYS A 26 11.13 6.69 6.53
N LEU A 27 11.05 7.96 6.86
CA LEU A 27 11.89 9.01 6.29
C LEU A 27 12.68 9.67 7.43
N ASP A 28 13.99 9.61 7.36
CA ASP A 28 14.88 9.99 8.44
C ASP A 28 14.50 9.26 9.75
N ASP A 29 14.30 9.96 10.85
CA ASP A 29 13.89 9.40 12.13
C ASP A 29 12.39 9.40 12.38
N THR A 30 11.59 9.66 11.34
CA THR A 30 10.14 9.77 11.44
C THR A 30 9.43 8.67 10.64
N PHE A 31 8.53 7.98 11.30
CA PHE A 31 7.58 7.08 10.65
C PHE A 31 6.36 7.87 10.19
N TYR A 32 6.00 7.72 8.94
CA TYR A 32 4.78 8.25 8.36
C TYR A 32 3.81 7.11 8.07
N MET A 33 2.61 7.23 8.58
CA MET A 33 1.51 6.31 8.30
C MET A 33 0.53 7.01 7.36
N LEU A 34 0.38 6.46 6.16
CA LEU A 34 -0.74 6.79 5.30
C LEU A 34 -1.82 5.74 5.49
N TYR A 35 -3.05 6.19 5.62
CA TYR A 35 -4.17 5.32 5.89
C TYR A 35 -5.43 5.82 5.19
N THR A 36 -6.41 4.93 5.05
CA THR A 36 -7.73 5.32 4.58
C THR A 36 -8.53 5.89 5.73
N ALA A 37 -8.89 7.17 5.65
CA ALA A 37 -9.90 7.80 6.47
C ALA A 37 -11.27 7.44 5.88
N PHE A 38 -12.03 6.60 6.60
CA PHE A 38 -13.28 6.05 6.14
C PHE A 38 -14.45 6.67 6.89
N GLY A 39 -15.29 7.39 6.15
CA GLY A 39 -16.38 8.19 6.71
C GLY A 39 -16.85 9.23 5.71
N GLY A 40 -17.14 10.44 6.21
CA GLY A 40 -17.56 11.55 5.37
C GLY A 40 -19.02 11.44 4.91
N ARG A 41 -19.29 11.79 3.66
CA ARG A 41 -20.64 12.00 3.13
C ARG A 41 -21.32 10.77 2.57
N SER A 42 -20.52 9.79 2.10
CA SER A 42 -21.00 8.59 1.44
C SER A 42 -20.01 7.44 1.58
N TRP A 43 -20.43 6.24 1.25
CA TRP A 43 -19.56 5.05 1.23
C TRP A 43 -18.32 5.20 0.33
N ASP A 44 -18.41 6.03 -0.71
CA ASP A 44 -17.31 6.27 -1.63
C ASP A 44 -16.44 7.49 -1.24
N ASP A 45 -16.76 8.20 -0.15
CA ASP A 45 -15.99 9.35 0.34
C ASP A 45 -14.84 8.94 1.27
N HIS A 46 -14.15 7.86 0.92
CA HIS A 46 -12.92 7.45 1.59
C HIS A 46 -11.73 8.25 1.06
N ARG A 47 -10.85 8.71 1.94
CA ARG A 47 -9.73 9.58 1.60
C ARG A 47 -8.43 9.10 2.21
N ILE A 48 -7.30 9.49 1.62
CA ILE A 48 -6.00 9.27 2.21
C ILE A 48 -5.74 10.32 3.27
N ALA A 49 -5.46 9.88 4.48
CA ALA A 49 -4.96 10.71 5.56
C ALA A 49 -3.56 10.29 5.99
N MET A 50 -2.87 11.18 6.69
CA MET A 50 -1.51 10.94 7.16
C MET A 50 -1.38 11.21 8.65
N ALA A 51 -0.57 10.37 9.30
CA ALA A 51 -0.08 10.60 10.65
C ALA A 51 1.43 10.33 10.71
N SER A 52 2.12 10.89 11.70
CA SER A 52 3.55 10.64 11.93
C SER A 52 3.84 10.25 13.37
N SER A 53 4.93 9.50 13.56
CA SER A 53 5.39 9.01 14.86
C SER A 53 6.91 8.84 14.87
N GLN A 54 7.52 8.95 16.05
CA GLN A 54 8.93 8.59 16.27
C GLN A 54 9.09 7.27 17.04
N ASP A 55 8.01 6.78 17.65
CA ASP A 55 8.02 5.63 18.57
C ASP A 55 7.04 4.52 18.17
N LEU A 56 6.26 4.71 17.07
CA LEU A 56 5.17 3.85 16.60
C LEU A 56 4.03 3.65 17.62
N ARG A 57 3.97 4.46 18.67
CA ARG A 57 2.95 4.41 19.71
C ARG A 57 2.16 5.70 19.81
N THR A 58 2.87 6.82 19.74
CA THR A 58 2.27 8.16 19.80
C THR A 58 2.21 8.73 18.39
N TRP A 59 1.02 9.08 17.94
CA TRP A 59 0.77 9.52 16.56
C TRP A 59 0.30 10.96 16.50
N LYS A 60 0.98 11.77 15.69
CA LYS A 60 0.55 13.13 15.33
C LYS A 60 -0.20 13.06 13.99
N ARG A 61 -1.48 13.41 13.98
CA ARG A 61 -2.30 13.49 12.77
C ARG A 61 -1.96 14.74 11.95
N HIS A 62 -1.92 14.58 10.63
CA HIS A 62 -1.71 15.66 9.67
C HIS A 62 -2.97 15.95 8.85
N GLY A 63 -4.01 15.12 8.98
CA GLY A 63 -5.28 15.25 8.24
C GLY A 63 -5.23 14.62 6.85
N ILE A 64 -6.17 15.04 6.00
CA ILE A 64 -6.32 14.56 4.64
C ILE A 64 -5.15 15.02 3.76
N VAL A 65 -4.60 14.09 3.00
CA VAL A 65 -3.44 14.29 2.11
C VAL A 65 -3.89 14.58 0.68
N LEU A 66 -4.90 13.84 0.20
CA LEU A 66 -5.52 14.05 -1.10
C LEU A 66 -7.02 14.26 -0.90
N ASP A 67 -7.53 15.41 -1.34
CA ASP A 67 -8.96 15.79 -1.19
C ASP A 67 -9.82 15.19 -2.32
N GLU A 68 -9.74 13.87 -2.46
CA GLU A 68 -10.49 13.08 -3.43
C GLU A 68 -10.71 11.66 -2.89
N SER A 69 -11.68 10.93 -3.45
CA SER A 69 -11.84 9.50 -3.16
C SER A 69 -10.59 8.73 -3.61
N ASN A 70 -9.83 8.19 -2.64
CA ASN A 70 -8.54 7.56 -2.91
C ASN A 70 -8.17 6.57 -1.79
N LYS A 71 -7.38 5.53 -2.13
CA LYS A 71 -6.87 4.50 -1.22
C LYS A 71 -5.43 4.10 -1.57
N ASP A 72 -4.89 3.18 -0.78
CA ASP A 72 -3.65 2.44 -1.07
C ASP A 72 -2.42 3.32 -1.26
N ALA A 73 -2.24 4.29 -0.36
CA ALA A 73 -1.14 5.23 -0.45
C ALA A 73 0.04 4.88 0.46
N ALA A 74 1.26 5.08 -0.03
CA ALA A 74 2.49 5.01 0.74
C ALA A 74 3.51 6.03 0.21
N LEU A 75 4.41 6.49 1.08
CA LEU A 75 5.56 7.29 0.67
C LEU A 75 6.70 6.39 0.22
N LEU A 76 7.46 6.86 -0.77
CA LEU A 76 8.80 6.34 -0.99
C LEU A 76 9.70 6.78 0.16
N GLU A 77 10.51 5.88 0.70
CA GLU A 77 11.40 6.15 1.85
C GLU A 77 12.65 6.97 1.50
N THR A 78 12.64 7.59 0.32
CA THR A 78 13.71 8.43 -0.21
C THR A 78 13.11 9.59 -0.99
N LYS A 79 13.72 10.78 -0.86
CA LYS A 79 13.37 11.92 -1.71
C LYS A 79 13.97 11.78 -3.10
N ILE A 80 13.18 12.07 -4.12
CA ILE A 80 13.62 12.09 -5.49
C ILE A 80 13.79 13.55 -5.94
N ASN A 81 15.01 13.92 -6.29
CA ASN A 81 15.37 15.31 -6.63
C ASN A 81 14.94 16.32 -5.55
N GLY A 82 15.07 15.94 -4.28
CA GLY A 82 14.69 16.76 -3.14
C GLY A 82 13.20 16.76 -2.78
N LYS A 83 12.33 16.13 -3.56
CA LYS A 83 10.88 16.05 -3.35
C LYS A 83 10.46 14.72 -2.71
N TYR A 84 9.44 14.75 -1.88
CA TYR A 84 8.74 13.56 -1.43
C TYR A 84 7.94 12.96 -2.58
N MET A 85 7.86 11.64 -2.64
CA MET A 85 7.06 10.91 -3.62
C MET A 85 6.00 10.07 -2.91
N LEU A 86 4.76 10.23 -3.33
CA LEU A 86 3.59 9.49 -2.87
C LEU A 86 3.14 8.56 -3.97
N PHE A 87 2.94 7.29 -3.63
CA PHE A 87 2.16 6.35 -4.45
C PHE A 87 0.73 6.35 -3.94
N HIS A 88 -0.24 6.30 -4.85
CA HIS A 88 -1.65 6.27 -4.51
C HIS A 88 -2.47 5.59 -5.61
N ARG A 89 -3.78 5.44 -5.40
CA ARG A 89 -4.66 4.81 -6.38
C ARG A 89 -5.77 5.74 -6.83
N ARG A 90 -5.77 6.15 -8.09
CA ARG A 90 -6.97 6.58 -8.79
C ARG A 90 -7.41 5.42 -9.67
N LEU A 91 -8.59 4.89 -9.39
CA LEU A 91 -9.10 3.69 -10.08
C LEU A 91 -9.00 3.81 -11.59
N PRO A 92 -8.61 2.72 -12.28
CA PRO A 92 -8.22 1.42 -11.73
C PRO A 92 -6.70 1.28 -11.51
N HIS A 93 -5.91 2.32 -11.66
CA HIS A 93 -4.47 2.33 -11.83
C HIS A 93 -3.69 2.77 -10.57
N ILE A 94 -2.40 2.43 -10.52
CA ILE A 94 -1.46 2.99 -9.55
C ILE A 94 -0.87 4.28 -10.11
N TRP A 95 -0.91 5.33 -9.30
CA TRP A 95 -0.43 6.66 -9.59
C TRP A 95 0.71 7.06 -8.65
N CYS A 96 1.45 8.08 -9.01
CA CYS A 96 2.31 8.81 -8.08
C CYS A 96 2.02 10.31 -8.13
N ALA A 97 2.51 11.01 -7.09
CA ALA A 97 2.52 12.46 -6.99
C ALA A 97 3.76 12.91 -6.21
N PHE A 98 4.13 14.17 -6.35
CA PHE A 98 5.29 14.76 -5.68
C PHE A 98 4.88 15.90 -4.75
N SER A 99 5.71 16.15 -3.72
CA SER A 99 5.51 17.25 -2.79
C SER A 99 6.85 17.77 -2.25
N ASP A 100 6.91 19.07 -2.03
CA ASP A 100 8.06 19.71 -1.38
C ASP A 100 7.91 19.73 0.16
N ASN A 101 6.69 19.55 0.68
CA ASN A 101 6.36 19.83 2.09
C ASN A 101 5.42 18.80 2.76
N LEU A 102 5.08 17.68 2.09
CA LEU A 102 4.14 16.64 2.53
C LEU A 102 2.68 17.14 2.70
N LYS A 103 2.35 18.33 2.21
CA LYS A 103 1.00 18.91 2.33
C LYS A 103 0.35 19.11 0.97
N GLU A 104 1.08 19.69 0.04
CA GLU A 104 0.63 19.99 -1.30
C GLU A 104 1.23 18.99 -2.27
N TRP A 105 0.37 18.27 -3.00
CA TRP A 105 0.77 17.22 -3.93
C TRP A 105 0.47 17.62 -5.36
N HIS A 106 1.44 17.47 -6.24
CA HIS A 106 1.40 17.89 -7.63
C HIS A 106 2.03 16.85 -8.55
N ASP A 107 2.04 17.10 -9.86
CA ASP A 107 2.64 16.24 -10.89
C ASP A 107 2.11 14.79 -10.84
N HIS A 108 0.79 14.65 -10.66
CA HIS A 108 0.13 13.35 -10.64
C HIS A 108 0.26 12.64 -11.97
N GLN A 109 0.74 11.40 -11.96
CA GLN A 109 0.87 10.58 -13.16
C GLN A 109 0.65 9.11 -12.88
N ILE A 110 0.18 8.37 -13.89
CA ILE A 110 0.07 6.90 -13.83
C ILE A 110 1.47 6.32 -13.93
N ILE A 111 1.78 5.36 -13.06
CA ILE A 111 3.03 4.59 -13.11
C ILE A 111 2.79 3.14 -13.50
N MET A 112 1.61 2.61 -13.22
CA MET A 112 1.24 1.25 -13.61
C MET A 112 -0.25 1.15 -13.89
N GLU A 113 -0.57 0.59 -15.07
CA GLU A 113 -1.95 0.34 -15.51
C GLU A 113 -2.37 -1.10 -15.27
N THR A 114 -3.68 -1.36 -15.21
CA THR A 114 -4.26 -2.70 -15.27
C THR A 114 -3.94 -3.37 -16.61
N ILE A 115 -3.91 -4.70 -16.63
CA ILE A 115 -3.74 -5.48 -17.87
C ILE A 115 -5.06 -6.22 -18.14
N PRO A 116 -5.72 -5.96 -19.29
CA PRO A 116 -6.96 -6.62 -19.63
C PRO A 116 -6.82 -8.14 -19.79
N ASN A 117 -7.94 -8.86 -19.57
CA ASN A 117 -8.05 -10.31 -19.74
C ASN A 117 -7.09 -11.12 -18.84
N GLY A 118 -6.82 -10.62 -17.65
CA GLY A 118 -5.92 -11.26 -16.72
C GLY A 118 -6.33 -11.13 -15.25
N TRP A 119 -5.49 -11.62 -14.37
CA TRP A 119 -5.73 -11.60 -12.93
C TRP A 119 -5.70 -10.19 -12.30
N GLU A 120 -5.34 -9.20 -13.08
CA GLU A 120 -5.18 -7.79 -12.68
C GLU A 120 -6.00 -6.82 -13.54
N GLU A 121 -7.06 -7.32 -14.18
CA GLU A 121 -7.83 -6.53 -15.14
C GLU A 121 -8.78 -5.50 -14.53
N ASN A 122 -9.29 -5.75 -13.32
CA ASN A 122 -10.31 -4.89 -12.72
C ASN A 122 -9.71 -3.66 -12.06
N LYS A 123 -8.75 -3.86 -11.17
CA LYS A 123 -8.02 -2.78 -10.47
C LYS A 123 -6.72 -3.28 -9.86
N ILE A 124 -5.78 -2.35 -9.70
CA ILE A 124 -4.52 -2.57 -8.98
C ILE A 124 -4.31 -1.49 -7.93
N GLY A 125 -3.56 -1.80 -6.89
CA GLY A 125 -3.22 -0.86 -5.82
C GLY A 125 -1.94 -1.29 -5.09
N LEU A 126 -1.27 -0.33 -4.46
CA LEU A 126 -0.04 -0.59 -3.73
C LEU A 126 -0.30 -1.52 -2.54
N ALA A 127 0.59 -2.50 -2.30
CA ALA A 127 0.58 -3.29 -1.07
C ALA A 127 1.17 -2.47 0.10
N GLY A 128 2.46 -2.46 0.27
CA GLY A 128 3.16 -1.57 1.22
C GLY A 128 4.06 -0.58 0.49
N GLN A 129 4.89 0.16 1.19
CA GLN A 129 5.88 1.05 0.58
C GLN A 129 6.85 0.27 -0.31
N PRO A 130 7.29 0.82 -1.45
CA PRO A 130 8.32 0.19 -2.26
C PRO A 130 9.64 0.08 -1.49
N ILE A 131 10.32 -1.05 -1.64
CA ILE A 131 11.55 -1.38 -0.91
C ILE A 131 12.76 -1.18 -1.82
N ALA A 132 13.75 -0.42 -1.35
CA ALA A 132 15.00 -0.23 -2.07
C ALA A 132 15.77 -1.54 -2.18
N THR A 133 16.25 -1.86 -3.39
CA THR A 133 17.11 -3.00 -3.71
C THR A 133 18.29 -2.54 -4.56
N HIS A 134 19.26 -3.41 -4.82
CA HIS A 134 20.37 -3.09 -5.71
C HIS A 134 19.96 -2.92 -7.20
N GLN A 135 18.74 -3.35 -7.57
CA GLN A 135 18.22 -3.24 -8.95
C GLN A 135 17.24 -2.07 -9.13
N GLY A 136 16.86 -1.38 -8.06
CA GLY A 136 15.83 -0.36 -8.04
C GLY A 136 14.89 -0.56 -6.84
N TYR A 137 13.60 -0.28 -6.99
CA TYR A 137 12.65 -0.48 -5.91
C TYR A 137 11.72 -1.66 -6.22
N LEU A 138 11.68 -2.63 -5.30
CA LEU A 138 10.67 -3.70 -5.31
C LEU A 138 9.33 -3.11 -4.89
N MET A 139 8.36 -3.12 -5.77
CA MET A 139 6.97 -2.74 -5.51
C MET A 139 6.10 -3.99 -5.47
N LEU A 140 5.56 -4.30 -4.29
CA LEU A 140 4.47 -5.25 -4.17
C LEU A 140 3.14 -4.51 -4.35
N TYR A 141 2.21 -5.12 -5.05
CA TYR A 141 0.90 -4.56 -5.31
C TYR A 141 -0.18 -5.65 -5.23
N HIS A 142 -1.38 -5.28 -4.88
CA HIS A 142 -2.53 -6.16 -5.03
C HIS A 142 -3.25 -5.87 -6.33
N ALA A 143 -3.87 -6.90 -6.87
CA ALA A 143 -4.67 -6.81 -8.06
C ALA A 143 -5.94 -7.65 -7.93
N VAL A 144 -6.96 -7.28 -8.69
CA VAL A 144 -8.29 -7.88 -8.63
C VAL A 144 -8.74 -8.22 -10.04
N ASP A 145 -9.19 -9.46 -10.22
CA ASP A 145 -9.83 -9.91 -11.45
C ASP A 145 -11.35 -9.63 -11.45
N ASP A 146 -12.02 -9.95 -12.54
CA ASP A 146 -13.47 -9.80 -12.68
C ASP A 146 -14.28 -10.70 -11.71
N GLN A 147 -13.68 -11.78 -11.24
CA GLN A 147 -14.28 -12.66 -10.23
C GLN A 147 -14.06 -12.12 -8.79
N LYS A 148 -13.48 -10.92 -8.66
CA LYS A 148 -13.15 -10.26 -7.39
C LYS A 148 -12.19 -11.05 -6.51
N THR A 149 -11.30 -11.83 -7.11
CA THR A 149 -10.21 -12.48 -6.42
C THR A 149 -9.03 -11.54 -6.28
N TYR A 150 -8.59 -11.32 -5.05
CA TYR A 150 -7.43 -10.48 -4.73
C TYR A 150 -6.16 -11.32 -4.65
N ARG A 151 -5.13 -10.90 -5.37
CA ARG A 151 -3.80 -11.51 -5.40
C ARG A 151 -2.72 -10.46 -5.28
N LEU A 152 -1.54 -10.87 -4.86
CA LEU A 152 -0.36 -10.00 -4.84
C LEU A 152 0.50 -10.26 -6.07
N GLY A 153 1.00 -9.18 -6.64
CA GLY A 153 2.00 -9.16 -7.69
C GLY A 153 3.25 -8.42 -7.26
N ALA A 154 4.29 -8.50 -8.08
CA ALA A 154 5.54 -7.80 -7.88
C ALA A 154 5.98 -7.09 -9.16
N ALA A 155 6.50 -5.87 -9.00
CA ALA A 155 7.10 -5.08 -10.05
C ALA A 155 8.42 -4.48 -9.56
N LEU A 156 9.34 -4.26 -10.49
CA LEU A 156 10.57 -3.53 -10.26
C LEU A 156 10.41 -2.13 -10.82
N ILE A 157 10.64 -1.13 -9.99
CA ILE A 157 10.65 0.28 -10.36
C ILE A 157 12.10 0.73 -10.52
N ASP A 158 12.35 1.59 -11.51
CA ASP A 158 13.65 2.16 -11.75
C ASP A 158 14.19 2.92 -10.53
N GLY A 159 15.46 2.67 -10.18
CA GLY A 159 16.08 3.25 -8.98
C GLY A 159 16.37 4.75 -9.10
N GLU A 160 16.59 5.25 -10.30
CA GLU A 160 16.87 6.68 -10.57
C GLU A 160 15.60 7.45 -10.91
N ASN A 161 14.68 6.78 -11.61
CA ASN A 161 13.38 7.36 -11.98
C ASN A 161 12.22 6.48 -11.49
N PRO A 162 11.77 6.60 -10.22
CA PRO A 162 10.74 5.74 -9.65
C PRO A 162 9.33 5.92 -10.23
N THR A 163 9.18 6.77 -11.24
CA THR A 163 7.92 6.84 -12.01
C THR A 163 7.85 5.78 -13.11
N LYS A 164 8.93 5.02 -13.32
CA LYS A 164 9.03 4.04 -14.38
C LYS A 164 9.08 2.61 -13.83
N VAL A 165 8.12 1.78 -14.25
CA VAL A 165 8.16 0.33 -14.03
C VAL A 165 9.12 -0.29 -15.06
N VAL A 166 10.18 -0.94 -14.58
CA VAL A 166 11.20 -1.61 -15.40
C VAL A 166 10.76 -3.02 -15.76
N ARG A 167 10.19 -3.73 -14.79
CA ARG A 167 9.69 -5.09 -14.95
C ARG A 167 8.43 -5.30 -14.10
N ARG A 168 7.57 -6.19 -14.54
CA ARG A 168 6.36 -6.63 -13.85
C ARG A 168 6.24 -8.13 -14.05
N LEU A 169 6.06 -8.87 -12.96
CA LEU A 169 5.88 -10.31 -13.06
C LEU A 169 4.53 -10.62 -13.72
N PRO A 170 4.47 -11.56 -14.68
CA PRO A 170 3.23 -11.86 -15.41
C PRO A 170 2.24 -12.68 -14.57
N GLN A 171 2.72 -13.33 -13.51
CA GLN A 171 1.91 -14.16 -12.61
C GLN A 171 1.89 -13.57 -11.20
N PRO A 172 0.81 -13.77 -10.44
CA PRO A 172 0.78 -13.36 -9.04
C PRO A 172 1.82 -14.15 -8.23
N ILE A 173 2.41 -13.48 -7.25
CA ILE A 173 3.36 -14.11 -6.32
C ILE A 173 2.67 -14.77 -5.12
N LEU A 174 1.44 -14.35 -4.83
CA LEU A 174 0.62 -14.90 -3.75
C LEU A 174 -0.87 -14.73 -4.09
N GLY A 175 -1.64 -15.77 -3.88
CA GLY A 175 -3.09 -15.76 -4.08
C GLY A 175 -3.81 -16.60 -3.03
N PRO A 176 -5.14 -16.57 -2.97
CA PRO A 176 -5.90 -17.29 -1.97
C PRO A 176 -5.89 -18.82 -2.26
N GLU A 177 -5.14 -19.55 -1.46
CA GLU A 177 -5.01 -21.01 -1.52
C GLU A 177 -5.59 -21.70 -0.27
N LEU A 178 -5.36 -21.12 0.90
CA LEU A 178 -5.79 -21.67 2.17
C LEU A 178 -7.27 -21.40 2.46
N ALA A 179 -7.90 -22.25 3.26
CA ALA A 179 -9.33 -22.14 3.56
C ALA A 179 -9.70 -20.78 4.17
N TRP A 180 -8.84 -20.21 5.00
CA TRP A 180 -9.06 -18.91 5.66
C TRP A 180 -8.77 -17.69 4.75
N GLU A 181 -8.17 -17.90 3.59
CA GLU A 181 -8.02 -16.89 2.53
C GLU A 181 -9.22 -16.87 1.58
N LYS A 182 -9.93 -18.02 1.50
CA LYS A 182 -11.10 -18.23 0.64
C LYS A 182 -12.41 -17.92 1.30
N ALA A 183 -12.48 -17.93 2.63
CA ALA A 183 -13.74 -17.78 3.38
C ALA A 183 -13.58 -16.84 4.58
N GLY A 184 -14.30 -15.72 4.54
CA GLY A 184 -14.30 -14.68 5.58
C GLY A 184 -15.34 -13.61 5.30
N HIS A 185 -15.05 -12.38 5.67
CA HIS A 185 -15.93 -11.23 5.39
C HIS A 185 -15.99 -10.92 3.90
N VAL A 186 -14.84 -10.98 3.22
CA VAL A 186 -14.73 -10.91 1.76
C VAL A 186 -13.99 -12.15 1.29
N PRO A 187 -14.63 -13.04 0.52
CA PRO A 187 -14.00 -14.29 0.08
C PRO A 187 -12.93 -14.05 -0.98
N ASN A 188 -11.97 -14.99 -1.07
CA ASN A 188 -10.89 -15.01 -2.05
C ASN A 188 -9.99 -13.76 -2.00
N VAL A 189 -9.55 -13.37 -0.81
CA VAL A 189 -8.70 -12.20 -0.60
C VAL A 189 -7.37 -12.57 0.00
N VAL A 190 -6.31 -12.16 -0.68
CA VAL A 190 -4.96 -11.95 -0.16
C VAL A 190 -4.60 -10.48 -0.41
N PHE A 191 -4.63 -9.67 0.66
CA PHE A 191 -4.46 -8.22 0.59
C PHE A 191 -3.40 -7.75 1.60
N SER A 192 -2.37 -7.08 1.14
CA SER A 192 -1.28 -6.60 2.00
C SER A 192 -1.25 -5.08 2.08
N CYS A 193 -0.91 -4.58 3.28
CA CYS A 193 -0.61 -3.18 3.55
C CYS A 193 0.83 -2.96 4.03
N GLY A 194 1.63 -4.02 4.19
CA GLY A 194 2.97 -3.86 4.71
C GLY A 194 3.85 -5.08 4.55
N GLN A 195 5.12 -4.78 4.35
CA GLN A 195 6.21 -5.75 4.27
C GLN A 195 7.45 -5.19 4.99
N VAL A 196 8.35 -6.09 5.36
CA VAL A 196 9.61 -5.75 6.00
C VAL A 196 10.70 -6.73 5.59
N ILE A 197 11.92 -6.21 5.39
CA ILE A 197 13.11 -7.03 5.25
C ILE A 197 13.79 -7.15 6.61
N LYS A 198 14.08 -8.38 7.00
CA LYS A 198 14.87 -8.69 8.19
C LYS A 198 15.77 -9.87 7.90
N ASP A 199 17.05 -9.73 8.16
CA ASP A 199 18.07 -10.78 7.96
C ASP A 199 18.03 -11.38 6.54
N ASP A 200 18.00 -10.51 5.51
CA ASP A 200 17.87 -10.85 4.07
C ASP A 200 16.63 -11.68 3.70
N PHE A 201 15.61 -11.63 4.54
CA PHE A 201 14.33 -12.30 4.32
C PHE A 201 13.21 -11.26 4.25
N LEU A 202 12.40 -11.31 3.18
CA LEU A 202 11.22 -10.46 3.02
C LEU A 202 10.02 -11.12 3.67
N TYR A 203 9.41 -10.44 4.63
CA TYR A 203 8.14 -10.79 5.25
C TYR A 203 7.02 -9.92 4.70
N VAL A 204 5.96 -10.52 4.20
CA VAL A 204 4.75 -9.85 3.70
C VAL A 204 3.60 -10.20 4.64
N TYR A 205 3.09 -9.20 5.34
CA TYR A 205 1.91 -9.34 6.19
C TYR A 205 0.67 -9.05 5.36
N TYR A 206 -0.32 -9.94 5.40
CA TYR A 206 -1.52 -9.80 4.58
C TYR A 206 -2.80 -10.22 5.31
N GLY A 207 -3.90 -9.60 4.92
CA GLY A 207 -5.25 -10.02 5.30
C GLY A 207 -5.71 -11.15 4.41
N GLY A 208 -6.24 -12.21 5.03
CA GLY A 208 -6.90 -13.32 4.37
C GLY A 208 -8.41 -13.21 4.55
N ALA A 209 -9.15 -13.11 3.42
CA ALA A 209 -10.61 -12.99 3.37
C ALA A 209 -11.19 -11.92 4.32
N ASP A 210 -10.45 -10.81 4.56
CA ASP A 210 -10.78 -9.70 5.49
C ASP A 210 -11.13 -10.16 6.92
N ARG A 211 -10.55 -11.25 7.37
CA ARG A 211 -10.87 -11.85 8.68
C ARG A 211 -9.67 -12.13 9.54
N VAL A 212 -8.57 -12.54 8.95
CA VAL A 212 -7.36 -12.95 9.66
C VAL A 212 -6.14 -12.29 9.04
N ILE A 213 -5.05 -12.23 9.79
CA ILE A 213 -3.75 -11.77 9.29
C ILE A 213 -2.84 -12.98 9.17
N GLY A 214 -2.27 -13.15 7.97
CA GLY A 214 -1.23 -14.11 7.66
C GLY A 214 0.12 -13.44 7.43
N VAL A 215 1.16 -14.23 7.33
CA VAL A 215 2.48 -13.80 6.89
C VAL A 215 3.03 -14.81 5.88
N ALA A 216 3.51 -14.32 4.77
CA ALA A 216 4.30 -15.04 3.78
C ALA A 216 5.71 -14.47 3.77
N GLY A 217 6.69 -15.26 3.29
CA GLY A 217 8.05 -14.76 3.24
C GLY A 217 8.89 -15.47 2.21
N ILE A 218 9.96 -14.79 1.78
CA ILE A 218 10.92 -15.27 0.80
C ILE A 218 12.29 -14.66 1.08
N GLU A 219 13.35 -15.43 0.83
CA GLU A 219 14.73 -14.92 0.84
C GLU A 219 14.91 -13.91 -0.32
N MET A 220 15.59 -12.80 -0.04
CA MET A 220 15.73 -11.71 -1.01
C MET A 220 16.46 -12.11 -2.29
N ASP A 221 17.40 -13.03 -2.22
CA ASP A 221 18.16 -13.56 -3.36
C ASP A 221 17.31 -14.43 -4.30
N LYS A 222 16.15 -14.91 -3.83
CA LYS A 222 15.18 -15.68 -4.61
C LYS A 222 14.14 -14.83 -5.34
N ILE A 223 14.14 -13.52 -5.11
CA ILE A 223 13.28 -12.59 -5.85
C ILE A 223 13.94 -12.29 -7.19
N ILE A 224 13.46 -12.95 -8.23
CA ILE A 224 14.01 -12.84 -9.60
C ILE A 224 12.95 -12.15 -10.48
N PHE A 225 13.40 -11.07 -11.17
CA PHE A 225 12.62 -10.34 -12.18
C PHE A 225 13.07 -10.67 -13.60
#